data_2945b883e00e52602b50e0aab7f3483a
#
_entry.id   2945b883e00e52602b50e0aab7f3483a
#
_cell.length_a   1.000
_cell.length_b   1.000
_cell.length_c   1.000
_cell.angle_alpha   90.00
_cell.angle_beta   90.00
_cell.angle_gamma   90.00
#
_symmetry.space_group_name_H-M   'P 1'
#
loop_
_entity.id
_entity.type
_entity.pdbx_description
1 polymer ?
#
loop_
_entity_poly.entity_id
_entity_poly.type
_entity_poly.pdbx_seq_one_letter_code
_entity_poly.pdbx_strand_id
1 'polypeptide(L)'
;KKRELPGYLYMIDQGASTTWEYWSGERSKVHNCFNGIGAWFCQAIGGILPDEDEPGYKHFFIKPQIPNGVTWARVARETPYGTARVSWTMENQSLSLDLEIPANSTATFIAPFNVSNCVLDGNNVEISLGSILLESGKHTLSLFAE
;
A
#
# COMPACT_ATOMS: atom_id res chain seq x y z
N LYS A 1 -11.69 1.63 15.07
CA LYS A 1 -12.40 2.72 14.36
C LYS A 1 -12.95 3.68 15.41
N LYS A 2 -12.19 4.72 15.74
CA LYS A 2 -12.52 5.66 16.83
C LYS A 2 -13.46 6.75 16.31
N ARG A 3 -14.68 6.81 16.89
CA ARG A 3 -15.70 7.85 16.61
C ARG A 3 -15.74 8.96 17.68
N GLU A 4 -14.73 8.99 18.55
CA GLU A 4 -14.56 9.97 19.60
C GLU A 4 -13.37 10.88 19.30
N LEU A 5 -13.26 12.00 20.02
CA LEU A 5 -12.06 12.84 20.01
C LEU A 5 -10.84 12.13 20.63
N PRO A 6 -9.66 12.29 20.04
CA PRO A 6 -9.40 12.76 18.68
C PRO A 6 -9.62 11.65 17.65
N GLY A 7 -10.20 11.95 16.49
CA GLY A 7 -10.39 10.93 15.45
C GLY A 7 -11.03 11.46 14.15
N TYR A 8 -10.59 10.93 13.01
CA TYR A 8 -11.14 11.31 11.70
C TYR A 8 -12.63 10.98 11.59
N LEU A 9 -13.08 9.84 12.12
CA LEU A 9 -14.50 9.48 12.07
C LEU A 9 -15.35 10.44 12.91
N TYR A 10 -14.82 11.01 13.99
CA TYR A 10 -15.50 12.09 14.72
C TYR A 10 -15.73 13.30 13.81
N MET A 11 -14.69 13.77 13.10
CA MET A 11 -14.84 14.89 12.15
C MET A 11 -15.90 14.60 11.10
N ILE A 12 -15.90 13.39 10.52
CA ILE A 12 -16.88 12.95 9.50
C ILE A 12 -18.30 12.94 10.09
N ASP A 13 -18.48 12.40 11.29
CA ASP A 13 -19.78 12.37 11.99
C ASP A 13 -20.29 13.78 12.31
N GLN A 14 -19.38 14.76 12.45
CA GLN A 14 -19.74 16.18 12.61
C GLN A 14 -19.92 16.91 11.26
N GLY A 15 -19.93 16.19 10.13
CA GLY A 15 -20.17 16.74 8.78
C GLY A 15 -18.92 17.33 8.11
N ALA A 16 -17.72 16.97 8.55
CA ALA A 16 -16.51 17.44 7.90
C ALA A 16 -16.37 16.91 6.46
N SER A 17 -16.13 17.82 5.53
CA SER A 17 -15.74 17.52 4.14
C SER A 17 -14.25 17.79 3.89
N THR A 18 -13.55 18.31 4.90
CA THR A 18 -12.13 18.69 4.87
C THR A 18 -11.47 18.33 6.19
N THR A 19 -10.16 18.32 6.27
CA THR A 19 -9.44 18.21 7.54
C THR A 19 -9.46 19.51 8.29
N TRP A 20 -9.68 19.45 9.61
CA TRP A 20 -9.75 20.60 10.50
C TRP A 20 -8.43 20.82 11.23
N GLU A 21 -8.15 22.05 11.66
CA GLU A 21 -6.99 22.39 12.46
C GLU A 21 -7.04 21.75 13.85
N TYR A 22 -8.23 21.76 14.45
CA TYR A 22 -8.52 21.10 15.73
C TYR A 22 -9.54 19.99 15.52
N TRP A 23 -9.36 18.89 16.21
CA TRP A 23 -10.30 17.77 16.17
C TRP A 23 -11.72 18.17 16.55
N SER A 24 -11.88 19.16 17.44
CA SER A 24 -13.17 19.71 17.87
C SER A 24 -13.85 20.62 16.83
N GLY A 25 -13.11 21.10 15.82
CA GLY A 25 -13.61 22.03 14.81
C GLY A 25 -13.69 23.49 15.26
N GLU A 26 -12.98 23.86 16.33
CA GLU A 26 -13.01 25.20 16.94
C GLU A 26 -12.28 26.28 16.12
N ARG A 27 -11.39 25.90 15.21
CA ARG A 27 -10.60 26.83 14.39
C ARG A 27 -10.85 26.60 12.91
N SER A 28 -9.80 26.71 12.10
CA SER A 28 -9.88 26.48 10.67
C SER A 28 -10.43 25.10 10.35
N LYS A 29 -11.46 25.07 9.50
CA LYS A 29 -12.05 23.83 8.97
C LYS A 29 -11.45 23.40 7.64
N VAL A 30 -10.41 24.09 7.17
CA VAL A 30 -9.58 23.71 6.02
C VAL A 30 -8.12 23.84 6.44
N HIS A 31 -7.54 22.72 6.88
CA HIS A 31 -6.17 22.72 7.42
C HIS A 31 -5.46 21.42 7.07
N ASN A 32 -4.18 21.50 6.74
CA ASN A 32 -3.40 20.37 6.23
C ASN A 32 -2.62 19.58 7.29
N CYS A 33 -2.69 19.94 8.57
CA CYS A 33 -1.87 19.35 9.62
C CYS A 33 -2.08 17.83 9.81
N PHE A 34 -3.22 17.29 9.42
CA PHE A 34 -3.53 15.86 9.51
C PHE A 34 -3.55 15.13 8.16
N ASN A 35 -3.08 15.76 7.09
CA ASN A 35 -3.16 15.18 5.73
C ASN A 35 -2.10 14.08 5.47
N GLY A 36 -1.08 13.96 6.31
CA GLY A 36 -0.06 12.90 6.20
C GLY A 36 -0.62 11.48 6.17
N ILE A 37 -1.84 11.27 6.66
CA ILE A 37 -2.51 9.97 6.61
C ILE A 37 -2.70 9.47 5.17
N GLY A 38 -2.90 10.36 4.19
CA GLY A 38 -3.02 9.98 2.77
C GLY A 38 -1.75 9.32 2.24
N ALA A 39 -0.59 9.87 2.57
CA ALA A 39 0.70 9.27 2.21
C ALA A 39 0.88 7.89 2.85
N TRP A 40 0.44 7.74 4.10
CA TRP A 40 0.50 6.46 4.82
C TRP A 40 -0.29 5.35 4.13
N PHE A 41 -1.47 5.63 3.59
CA PHE A 41 -2.24 4.63 2.83
C PHE A 41 -1.47 4.12 1.61
N CYS A 42 -0.79 4.99 0.87
CA CYS A 42 0.03 4.58 -0.26
C CYS A 42 1.27 3.79 0.17
N GLN A 43 1.99 4.30 1.16
CA GLN A 43 3.29 3.76 1.57
C GLN A 43 3.18 2.52 2.45
N ALA A 44 2.22 2.49 3.39
CA ALA A 44 2.07 1.37 4.30
C ALA A 44 1.06 0.34 3.78
N ILE A 45 -0.19 0.74 3.52
CA ILE A 45 -1.23 -0.22 3.12
C ILE A 45 -1.00 -0.74 1.70
N GLY A 46 -0.69 0.14 0.75
CA GLY A 46 -0.31 -0.25 -0.62
C GLY A 46 1.11 -0.79 -0.71
N GLY A 47 1.98 -0.33 0.19
CA GLY A 47 3.36 -0.77 0.27
C GLY A 47 4.27 -0.19 -0.83
N ILE A 48 3.84 0.83 -1.60
CA ILE A 48 4.66 1.43 -2.65
C ILE A 48 5.64 2.42 -2.02
N LEU A 49 6.89 1.99 -1.88
CA LEU A 49 7.97 2.75 -1.25
C LEU A 49 9.07 3.08 -2.26
N PRO A 50 9.58 4.32 -2.28
CA PRO A 50 10.72 4.64 -3.13
C PRO A 50 11.96 3.87 -2.67
N ASP A 51 12.85 3.59 -3.61
CA ASP A 51 14.22 3.20 -3.30
C ASP A 51 15.05 4.47 -3.11
N GLU A 52 15.78 4.58 -2.01
CA GLU A 52 16.63 5.74 -1.70
C GLU A 52 17.87 5.78 -2.59
N ASP A 53 18.34 4.62 -3.03
CA ASP A 53 19.51 4.47 -3.90
C ASP A 53 19.15 4.71 -5.39
N GLU A 54 17.88 4.48 -5.79
CA GLU A 54 17.37 4.74 -7.14
C GLU A 54 16.15 5.69 -7.12
N PRO A 55 16.36 6.98 -6.85
CA PRO A 55 15.29 7.94 -6.66
C PRO A 55 14.42 8.10 -7.92
N GLY A 56 13.16 8.50 -7.71
CA GLY A 56 12.22 8.73 -8.80
C GLY A 56 11.43 7.49 -9.22
N TYR A 57 11.47 6.38 -8.47
CA TYR A 57 10.75 5.13 -8.78
C TYR A 57 11.25 4.40 -10.04
N LYS A 58 12.52 4.56 -10.38
CA LYS A 58 13.14 3.71 -11.38
C LYS A 58 13.23 2.28 -10.85
N HIS A 59 13.65 2.14 -9.60
CA HIS A 59 13.39 0.99 -8.76
C HIS A 59 12.54 1.41 -7.56
N PHE A 60 11.69 0.52 -7.03
CA PHE A 60 10.90 0.77 -5.85
C PHE A 60 10.55 -0.55 -5.14
N PHE A 61 10.18 -0.44 -3.87
CA PHE A 61 9.73 -1.60 -3.11
C PHE A 61 8.21 -1.68 -3.09
N ILE A 62 7.70 -2.91 -3.12
CA ILE A 62 6.29 -3.25 -2.84
C ILE A 62 6.29 -4.05 -1.55
N LYS A 63 5.97 -3.41 -0.43
CA LYS A 63 5.99 -3.97 0.92
C LYS A 63 4.68 -3.64 1.66
N PRO A 64 3.56 -4.25 1.31
CA PRO A 64 2.29 -3.96 1.93
C PRO A 64 2.29 -4.36 3.41
N GLN A 65 1.73 -3.50 4.25
CA GLN A 65 1.37 -3.83 5.62
C GLN A 65 -0.11 -4.17 5.65
N ILE A 66 -0.44 -5.31 6.24
CA ILE A 66 -1.82 -5.81 6.31
C ILE A 66 -2.32 -5.68 7.75
N PRO A 67 -2.98 -4.56 8.12
CA PRO A 67 -3.50 -4.39 9.46
C PRO A 67 -4.68 -5.33 9.73
N ASN A 68 -4.84 -5.73 10.98
CA ASN A 68 -5.97 -6.55 11.39
C ASN A 68 -7.30 -5.88 11.01
N GLY A 69 -8.17 -6.65 10.36
CA GLY A 69 -9.50 -6.22 9.92
C GLY A 69 -9.50 -5.44 8.59
N VAL A 70 -8.35 -5.35 7.91
CA VAL A 70 -8.25 -4.91 6.51
C VAL A 70 -8.02 -6.14 5.65
N THR A 71 -8.97 -6.43 4.78
CA THR A 71 -8.95 -7.63 3.93
C THR A 71 -8.59 -7.34 2.48
N TRP A 72 -8.55 -6.08 2.09
CA TRP A 72 -8.16 -5.66 0.75
C TRP A 72 -7.69 -4.21 0.72
N ALA A 73 -6.87 -3.88 -0.26
CA ALA A 73 -6.56 -2.51 -0.64
C ALA A 73 -6.29 -2.38 -2.13
N ARG A 74 -6.49 -1.17 -2.65
CA ARG A 74 -6.11 -0.77 -4.01
C ARG A 74 -5.44 0.59 -3.94
N VAL A 75 -4.21 0.66 -4.42
CA VAL A 75 -3.40 1.87 -4.39
C VAL A 75 -2.77 2.09 -5.76
N ALA A 76 -2.76 3.33 -6.20
CA ALA A 76 -2.06 3.77 -7.39
C ALA A 76 -1.17 4.95 -7.05
N ARG A 77 0.02 5.01 -7.64
CA ARG A 77 0.96 6.11 -7.50
C ARG A 77 1.48 6.53 -8.87
N GLU A 78 1.30 7.79 -9.18
CA GLU A 78 1.92 8.37 -10.37
C GLU A 78 3.43 8.53 -10.12
N THR A 79 4.22 8.06 -11.08
CA THR A 79 5.68 8.17 -11.08
C THR A 79 6.14 8.81 -12.39
N PRO A 80 7.41 9.27 -12.50
CA PRO A 80 7.95 9.75 -13.77
C PRO A 80 7.91 8.72 -14.92
N TYR A 81 7.80 7.44 -14.60
CA TYR A 81 7.77 6.33 -15.56
C TYR A 81 6.35 5.86 -15.90
N GLY A 82 5.33 6.39 -15.23
CA GLY A 82 3.94 5.99 -15.35
C GLY A 82 3.34 5.59 -14.01
N THR A 83 2.12 5.05 -14.04
CA THR A 83 1.39 4.70 -12.82
C THR A 83 1.82 3.34 -12.30
N ALA A 84 2.38 3.29 -11.10
CA ALA A 84 2.53 2.05 -10.34
C ALA A 84 1.22 1.71 -9.62
N ARG A 85 0.76 0.45 -9.70
CA ARG A 85 -0.48 -0.01 -9.06
C ARG A 85 -0.23 -1.25 -8.22
N VAL A 86 -0.86 -1.27 -7.06
CA VAL A 86 -0.89 -2.43 -6.16
C VAL A 86 -2.34 -2.63 -5.72
N SER A 87 -2.87 -3.80 -6.00
CA SER A 87 -4.15 -4.26 -5.48
C SER A 87 -3.92 -5.57 -4.75
N TRP A 88 -4.42 -5.71 -3.53
CA TRP A 88 -4.29 -6.96 -2.81
C TRP A 88 -5.57 -7.33 -2.07
N THR A 89 -5.74 -8.64 -1.87
CA THR A 89 -6.82 -9.25 -1.08
C THR A 89 -6.21 -10.31 -0.17
N MET A 90 -6.62 -10.33 1.09
CA MET A 90 -6.19 -11.30 2.11
C MET A 90 -7.38 -12.15 2.53
N GLU A 91 -7.34 -13.45 2.25
CA GLU A 91 -8.37 -14.42 2.61
C GLU A 91 -7.73 -15.71 3.13
N ASN A 92 -8.19 -16.20 4.28
CA ASN A 92 -7.77 -17.51 4.84
C ASN A 92 -6.26 -17.75 4.80
N GLN A 93 -5.45 -16.78 5.22
CA GLN A 93 -3.98 -16.82 5.20
C GLN A 93 -3.35 -16.85 3.79
N SER A 94 -4.14 -16.56 2.77
CA SER A 94 -3.67 -16.38 1.40
C SER A 94 -3.73 -14.92 1.01
N LEU A 95 -2.63 -14.38 0.52
CA LEU A 95 -2.52 -13.01 -0.01
C LEU A 95 -2.41 -13.08 -1.52
N SER A 96 -3.40 -12.52 -2.21
CA SER A 96 -3.41 -12.37 -3.67
C SER A 96 -3.16 -10.92 -4.04
N LEU A 97 -2.26 -10.69 -5.00
CA LEU A 97 -1.91 -9.35 -5.48
C LEU A 97 -2.00 -9.27 -7.02
N ASP A 98 -2.55 -8.16 -7.47
CA ASP A 98 -2.41 -7.67 -8.85
C ASP A 98 -1.50 -6.45 -8.82
N LEU A 99 -0.42 -6.48 -9.59
CA LEU A 99 0.63 -5.47 -9.61
C LEU A 99 0.78 -4.90 -11.01
N GLU A 100 1.04 -3.61 -11.11
CA GLU A 100 1.43 -2.96 -12.37
C GLU A 100 2.68 -2.13 -12.13
N ILE A 101 3.77 -2.51 -12.80
CA ILE A 101 5.08 -1.86 -12.71
C ILE A 101 5.27 -1.09 -14.00
N PRO A 102 5.50 0.23 -13.95
CA PRO A 102 5.66 1.06 -15.13
C PRO A 102 6.80 0.60 -16.04
N ALA A 103 6.70 0.89 -17.33
CA ALA A 103 7.77 0.65 -18.28
C ALA A 103 9.08 1.34 -17.83
N ASN A 104 10.22 0.67 -18.04
CA ASN A 104 11.55 1.12 -17.62
C ASN A 104 11.73 1.26 -16.09
N SER A 105 10.85 0.65 -15.31
CA SER A 105 11.00 0.51 -13.86
C SER A 105 11.08 -0.95 -13.48
N THR A 106 11.61 -1.21 -12.29
CA THR A 106 11.59 -2.50 -11.62
C THR A 106 11.04 -2.35 -10.21
N ALA A 107 10.59 -3.44 -9.58
CA ALA A 107 10.18 -3.41 -8.20
C ALA A 107 10.69 -4.65 -7.45
N THR A 108 11.06 -4.49 -6.19
CA THR A 108 11.26 -5.62 -5.28
C THR A 108 10.03 -5.79 -4.40
N PHE A 109 9.30 -6.88 -4.59
CA PHE A 109 8.25 -7.27 -3.66
C PHE A 109 8.86 -7.88 -2.40
N ILE A 110 8.36 -7.48 -1.24
CA ILE A 110 8.76 -8.01 0.08
C ILE A 110 7.51 -8.55 0.75
N ALA A 111 7.53 -9.84 1.07
CA ALA A 111 6.40 -10.51 1.70
C ALA A 111 6.12 -9.96 3.11
N PRO A 112 4.85 -9.73 3.48
CA PRO A 112 4.49 -9.20 4.81
C PRO A 112 4.51 -10.27 5.93
N PHE A 113 4.75 -11.53 5.59
CA PHE A 113 4.78 -12.68 6.51
C PHE A 113 5.68 -13.80 5.93
N ASN A 114 5.96 -14.83 6.74
CA ASN A 114 6.65 -16.03 6.27
C ASN A 114 5.78 -16.81 5.28
N VAL A 115 6.37 -17.18 4.15
CA VAL A 115 5.66 -17.75 3.00
C VAL A 115 6.02 -19.22 2.85
N SER A 116 5.01 -20.09 2.87
CA SER A 116 5.16 -21.51 2.58
C SER A 116 5.16 -21.84 1.09
N ASN A 117 4.42 -21.07 0.29
CA ASN A 117 4.36 -21.19 -1.16
C ASN A 117 4.10 -19.85 -1.83
N CYS A 118 4.70 -19.64 -3.00
CA CYS A 118 4.53 -18.43 -3.81
C CYS A 118 4.28 -18.81 -5.27
N VAL A 119 3.27 -18.18 -5.87
CA VAL A 119 2.94 -18.32 -7.30
C VAL A 119 3.01 -16.94 -7.95
N LEU A 120 3.91 -16.76 -8.92
CA LEU A 120 4.04 -15.56 -9.73
C LEU A 120 3.61 -15.88 -11.16
N ASP A 121 2.63 -15.17 -11.69
CA ASP A 121 2.12 -15.29 -13.07
C ASP A 121 1.79 -16.73 -13.44
N GLY A 122 1.18 -17.48 -12.49
CA GLY A 122 0.78 -18.87 -12.64
C GLY A 122 1.90 -19.90 -12.44
N ASN A 123 3.12 -19.49 -12.15
CA ASN A 123 4.26 -20.37 -11.92
C ASN A 123 4.69 -20.38 -10.45
N ASN A 124 4.99 -21.56 -9.92
CA ASN A 124 5.61 -21.64 -8.59
C ASN A 124 7.00 -21.01 -8.62
N VAL A 125 7.27 -20.11 -7.71
CA VAL A 125 8.57 -19.45 -7.57
C VAL A 125 9.07 -19.54 -6.14
N GLU A 126 10.38 -19.62 -6.00
CA GLU A 126 11.02 -19.57 -4.70
C GLU A 126 11.28 -18.12 -4.30
N ILE A 127 10.81 -17.74 -3.11
CA ILE A 127 11.10 -16.40 -2.55
C ILE A 127 12.39 -16.47 -1.74
N SER A 128 13.43 -15.83 -2.25
CA SER A 128 14.69 -15.73 -1.54
C SER A 128 14.62 -14.64 -0.47
N LEU A 129 14.89 -15.01 0.79
CA LEU A 129 14.82 -14.08 1.94
C LEU A 129 13.52 -13.26 2.04
N GLY A 130 12.38 -13.86 1.63
CA GLY A 130 11.09 -13.19 1.67
C GLY A 130 10.88 -12.12 0.60
N SER A 131 11.71 -12.05 -0.44
CA SER A 131 11.63 -11.05 -1.50
C SER A 131 11.77 -11.64 -2.89
N ILE A 132 11.21 -10.94 -3.89
CA ILE A 132 11.28 -11.28 -5.31
C ILE A 132 11.41 -10.01 -6.15
N LEU A 133 12.34 -10.00 -7.11
CA LEU A 133 12.47 -8.93 -8.09
C LEU A 133 11.42 -9.11 -9.19
N LEU A 134 10.75 -8.02 -9.55
CA LEU A 134 9.74 -7.94 -10.57
C LEU A 134 10.15 -6.92 -11.64
N GLU A 135 10.06 -7.32 -12.89
CA GLU A 135 10.29 -6.47 -14.05
C GLU A 135 9.07 -5.58 -14.34
N SER A 136 9.22 -4.65 -15.30
CA SER A 136 8.09 -3.85 -15.77
C SER A 136 7.00 -4.73 -16.39
N GLY A 137 5.73 -4.40 -16.11
CA GLY A 137 4.59 -5.15 -16.62
C GLY A 137 3.48 -5.33 -15.60
N LYS A 138 2.53 -6.19 -15.93
CA LYS A 138 1.47 -6.62 -15.04
C LYS A 138 1.79 -8.00 -14.51
N HIS A 139 1.69 -8.15 -13.20
CA HIS A 139 1.98 -9.40 -12.51
C HIS A 139 0.83 -9.78 -11.58
N THR A 140 0.62 -11.08 -11.47
CA THR A 140 -0.24 -11.67 -10.43
C THR A 140 0.64 -12.45 -9.46
N LEU A 141 0.46 -12.21 -8.18
CA LEU A 141 1.24 -12.86 -7.13
C LEU A 141 0.29 -13.46 -6.08
N SER A 142 0.48 -14.73 -5.75
CA SER A 142 -0.26 -15.41 -4.70
C SER A 142 0.70 -16.00 -3.69
N LEU A 143 0.51 -15.64 -2.42
CA LEU A 143 1.33 -16.06 -1.29
C LEU A 143 0.47 -16.83 -0.28
N PHE A 144 1.02 -17.92 0.23
CA PHE A 144 0.41 -18.73 1.28
C PHE A 144 1.29 -18.65 2.53
N ALA A 145 0.70 -18.26 3.65
CA ALA A 145 1.42 -18.19 4.92
C ALA A 145 1.80 -19.58 5.42
N GLU A 146 2.89 -19.64 6.22
CA GLU A 146 3.29 -20.86 6.96
C GLU A 146 2.28 -21.22 8.04
#